data_bc502a352317b5bab1870a7fcaa35391
#
_entry.id   bc502a352317b5bab1870a7fcaa35391
#
_cell.length_a   1.000
_cell.length_b   1.000
_cell.length_c   1.000
_cell.angle_alpha   90.00
_cell.angle_beta   90.00
_cell.angle_gamma   90.00
#
_symmetry.space_group_name_H-M   'P 1'
#
loop_
_entity.id
_entity.type
_entity.pdbx_description
1 polymer ?
#
loop_
_entity_poly.entity_id
_entity_poly.type
_entity_poly.pdbx_seq_one_letter_code
_entity_poly.pdbx_strand_id
1 'polypeptide(L)'
;MTAPYSQLFDTSVIDSSWLPVLVPVLEEHLPAIEQQLQQLPEDGFLPAAENVFAAFRMPLPQVRVLIVGQDPYPTPGHAVGRSFATAPGVKPPRSLHNIYKELCEDVGVNPREDGDLRAWESQGAMLLNLS
;
A
#
# COMPACT_ATOMS: atom_id res chain seq x y z
N MET A 1 4.40 22.03 7.01
CA MET A 1 4.05 20.89 7.91
C MET A 1 4.91 19.71 7.54
N THR A 2 5.56 19.10 8.51
CA THR A 2 6.41 17.92 8.31
C THR A 2 5.65 16.66 8.71
N ALA A 3 5.97 15.53 8.03
CA ALA A 3 5.41 14.25 8.42
C ALA A 3 5.84 13.89 9.85
N PRO A 4 5.00 13.20 10.64
CA PRO A 4 5.35 12.81 11.99
C PRO A 4 6.55 11.86 11.98
N TYR A 5 7.40 12.01 12.98
CA TYR A 5 8.54 11.13 13.16
C TYR A 5 8.07 9.73 13.56
N SER A 6 8.62 8.72 12.91
CA SER A 6 8.39 7.32 13.23
C SER A 6 9.74 6.61 13.37
N GLN A 7 9.85 5.75 14.39
CA GLN A 7 11.03 4.91 14.57
C GLN A 7 10.95 3.60 13.76
N LEU A 8 9.75 3.18 13.38
CA LEU A 8 9.53 1.92 12.69
C LEU A 8 9.29 2.09 11.19
N PHE A 9 8.63 3.18 10.79
CA PHE A 9 8.14 3.34 9.43
C PHE A 9 8.79 4.53 8.73
N ASP A 10 8.94 4.41 7.41
CA ASP A 10 9.38 5.52 6.59
C ASP A 10 8.19 6.42 6.25
N THR A 11 8.01 7.50 7.01
CA THR A 11 6.98 8.50 6.76
C THR A 11 7.37 9.53 5.71
N SER A 12 8.65 9.56 5.29
CA SER A 12 9.12 10.50 4.27
C SER A 12 8.52 10.23 2.89
N VAL A 13 7.99 9.03 2.68
CA VAL A 13 7.35 8.64 1.42
C VAL A 13 5.97 9.28 1.24
N ILE A 14 5.36 9.77 2.32
CA ILE A 14 4.03 10.39 2.28
C ILE A 14 4.12 11.71 1.50
N ASP A 15 3.35 11.80 0.42
CA ASP A 15 3.28 13.05 -0.33
C ASP A 15 2.75 14.19 0.55
N SER A 16 3.34 15.39 0.40
CA SER A 16 3.01 16.53 1.24
C SER A 16 1.53 16.92 1.23
N SER A 17 0.83 16.61 0.14
CA SER A 17 -0.60 16.90 0.02
C SER A 17 -1.46 16.16 1.06
N TRP A 18 -0.96 15.03 1.60
CA TRP A 18 -1.66 14.26 2.63
C TRP A 18 -1.46 14.80 4.04
N LEU A 19 -0.41 15.60 4.28
CA LEU A 19 -0.01 15.97 5.63
C LEU A 19 -1.09 16.67 6.45
N PRO A 20 -1.87 17.63 5.91
CA PRO A 20 -2.94 18.24 6.66
C PRO A 20 -4.00 17.27 7.19
N VAL A 21 -4.21 16.15 6.46
CA VAL A 21 -5.19 15.12 6.80
C VAL A 21 -4.57 14.05 7.70
N LEU A 22 -3.37 13.59 7.37
CA LEU A 22 -2.76 12.43 8.02
C LEU A 22 -2.00 12.75 9.30
N VAL A 23 -1.34 13.90 9.39
CA VAL A 23 -0.51 14.22 10.57
C VAL A 23 -1.30 14.13 11.86
N PRO A 24 -2.49 14.73 11.99
CA PRO A 24 -3.26 14.61 13.23
C PRO A 24 -3.62 13.17 13.58
N VAL A 25 -3.97 12.36 12.58
CA VAL A 25 -4.33 10.95 12.77
C VAL A 25 -3.11 10.14 13.21
N LEU A 26 -1.97 10.34 12.55
CA LEU A 26 -0.75 9.61 12.87
C LEU A 26 -0.21 9.99 14.25
N GLU A 27 -0.26 11.27 14.61
CA GLU A 27 0.17 11.73 15.94
C GLU A 27 -0.69 11.09 17.05
N GLU A 28 -1.98 10.90 16.80
CA GLU A 28 -2.88 10.28 17.78
C GLU A 28 -2.66 8.77 17.90
N HIS A 29 -2.48 8.05 16.80
CA HIS A 29 -2.53 6.59 16.78
C HIS A 29 -1.19 5.91 16.62
N LEU A 30 -0.22 6.53 15.95
CA LEU A 30 1.03 5.89 15.59
C LEU A 30 1.84 5.44 16.82
N PRO A 31 1.95 6.21 17.91
CA PRO A 31 2.73 5.74 19.06
C PRO A 31 2.23 4.43 19.66
N ALA A 32 0.92 4.24 19.76
CA ALA A 32 0.34 2.99 20.28
C ALA A 32 0.57 1.82 19.32
N ILE A 33 0.46 2.06 18.02
CA ILE A 33 0.71 1.05 16.99
C ILE A 33 2.18 0.62 17.05
N GLU A 34 3.12 1.55 17.10
CA GLU A 34 4.54 1.25 17.16
C GLU A 34 4.90 0.47 18.43
N GLN A 35 4.29 0.84 19.57
CA GLN A 35 4.53 0.12 20.82
C GLN A 35 4.10 -1.35 20.71
N GLN A 36 2.95 -1.60 20.09
CA GLN A 36 2.50 -2.99 19.88
C GLN A 36 3.42 -3.76 18.92
N LEU A 37 3.83 -3.13 17.84
CA LEU A 37 4.68 -3.76 16.82
C LEU A 37 6.09 -4.04 17.34
N GLN A 38 6.62 -3.21 18.22
CA GLN A 38 7.94 -3.42 18.83
C GLN A 38 7.99 -4.67 19.72
N GLN A 39 6.85 -5.17 20.17
CA GLN A 39 6.77 -6.40 20.96
C GLN A 39 6.79 -7.66 20.09
N LEU A 40 6.66 -7.52 18.77
CA LEU A 40 6.74 -8.64 17.84
C LEU A 40 8.19 -9.05 17.59
N PRO A 41 8.43 -10.28 17.06
CA PRO A 41 9.75 -10.67 16.57
C PRO A 41 10.29 -9.67 15.54
N GLU A 42 11.59 -9.69 15.29
CA GLU A 42 12.30 -8.71 14.46
C GLU A 42 11.66 -8.48 13.08
N ASP A 43 11.09 -9.54 12.49
CA ASP A 43 10.41 -9.52 11.19
C ASP A 43 8.90 -9.72 11.33
N GLY A 44 8.32 -9.20 12.41
CA GLY A 44 6.97 -9.53 12.84
C GLY A 44 5.83 -8.86 12.10
N PHE A 45 6.07 -7.95 11.14
CA PHE A 45 5.00 -7.32 10.37
C PHE A 45 5.35 -7.19 8.89
N LEU A 46 4.32 -7.09 8.07
CA LEU A 46 4.40 -6.89 6.62
C LEU A 46 3.44 -5.78 6.21
N PRO A 47 3.76 -5.03 5.15
CA PRO A 47 4.97 -5.08 4.33
C PRO A 47 6.20 -4.57 5.09
N ALA A 48 7.36 -4.52 4.39
CA ALA A 48 8.56 -3.92 4.94
C ALA A 48 8.30 -2.47 5.38
N ALA A 49 9.03 -2.01 6.41
CA ALA A 49 8.79 -0.69 7.03
C ALA A 49 8.78 0.47 6.03
N GLU A 50 9.62 0.41 5.01
CA GLU A 50 9.67 1.43 3.94
C GLU A 50 8.44 1.43 3.04
N ASN A 51 7.63 0.38 3.07
CA ASN A 51 6.46 0.22 2.20
C ASN A 51 5.13 0.40 2.93
N VAL A 52 5.12 0.57 4.26
CA VAL A 52 3.86 0.67 5.02
C VAL A 52 3.00 1.82 4.52
N PHE A 53 3.60 2.96 4.20
CA PHE A 53 2.88 4.14 3.69
C PHE A 53 3.02 4.31 2.17
N ALA A 54 3.39 3.26 1.44
CA ALA A 54 3.65 3.37 0.00
C ALA A 54 2.46 3.91 -0.81
N ALA A 55 1.22 3.57 -0.42
CA ALA A 55 0.03 4.07 -1.11
C ALA A 55 -0.09 5.60 -1.04
N PHE A 56 0.49 6.22 -0.03
CA PHE A 56 0.45 7.67 0.18
C PHE A 56 1.55 8.43 -0.57
N ARG A 57 2.37 7.75 -1.37
CA ARG A 57 3.27 8.41 -2.34
C ARG A 57 2.47 9.15 -3.41
N MET A 58 1.27 8.65 -3.70
CA MET A 58 0.35 9.25 -4.65
C MET A 58 -0.20 10.56 -4.07
N PRO A 59 -0.08 11.70 -4.76
CA PRO A 59 -0.66 12.96 -4.29
C PRO A 59 -2.17 12.86 -4.10
N LEU A 60 -2.68 13.42 -3.00
CA LEU A 60 -4.12 13.40 -2.72
C LEU A 60 -4.99 13.94 -3.85
N PRO A 61 -4.64 15.07 -4.51
CA PRO A 61 -5.47 15.59 -5.63
C PRO A 61 -5.53 14.66 -6.85
N GLN A 62 -4.60 13.70 -6.96
CA GLN A 62 -4.59 12.76 -8.09
C GLN A 62 -5.45 11.54 -7.87
N VAL A 63 -5.95 11.33 -6.65
CA VAL A 63 -6.79 10.17 -6.35
C VAL A 63 -8.15 10.33 -7.03
N ARG A 64 -8.48 9.42 -7.92
CA ARG A 64 -9.75 9.36 -8.64
C ARG A 64 -10.64 8.24 -8.13
N VAL A 65 -10.02 7.14 -7.67
CA VAL A 65 -10.73 5.98 -7.11
C VAL A 65 -9.88 5.39 -6.00
N LEU A 66 -10.53 4.95 -4.93
CA LEU A 66 -9.89 4.23 -3.84
C LEU A 66 -10.34 2.77 -3.88
N ILE A 67 -9.37 1.87 -4.01
CA ILE A 67 -9.61 0.43 -3.97
C ILE A 67 -9.08 -0.08 -2.63
N VAL A 68 -9.98 -0.53 -1.77
CA VAL A 68 -9.65 -0.98 -0.42
C VAL A 68 -9.50 -2.49 -0.40
N GLY A 69 -8.31 -2.95 -0.01
CA GLY A 69 -8.06 -4.36 0.30
C GLY A 69 -8.20 -4.62 1.80
N GLN A 70 -8.05 -5.87 2.19
CA GLN A 70 -8.17 -6.26 3.59
C GLN A 70 -6.81 -6.23 4.30
N ASP A 71 -5.90 -7.13 3.93
CA ASP A 71 -4.63 -7.34 4.59
C ASP A 71 -3.49 -7.42 3.57
N PRO A 72 -2.24 -7.09 3.96
CA PRO A 72 -1.10 -7.39 3.11
C PRO A 72 -0.91 -8.90 2.98
N TYR A 73 -0.27 -9.32 1.87
CA TYR A 73 0.05 -10.73 1.68
C TYR A 73 0.98 -11.23 2.78
N PRO A 74 0.73 -12.44 3.33
CA PRO A 74 1.48 -12.93 4.48
C PRO A 74 2.86 -13.50 4.15
N THR A 75 3.16 -13.75 2.87
CA THR A 75 4.46 -14.29 2.47
C THR A 75 5.51 -13.18 2.46
N PRO A 76 6.64 -13.33 3.17
CA PRO A 76 7.70 -12.31 3.15
C PRO A 76 8.14 -11.96 1.74
N GLY A 77 8.31 -10.67 1.46
CA GLY A 77 8.74 -10.18 0.16
C GLY A 77 7.64 -10.02 -0.89
N HIS A 78 6.39 -10.39 -0.61
CA HIS A 78 5.28 -10.27 -1.56
C HIS A 78 4.56 -8.93 -1.45
N ALA A 79 4.23 -8.48 -0.23
CA ALA A 79 3.49 -7.24 -0.02
C ALA A 79 4.34 -6.00 -0.28
N VAL A 80 3.75 -4.98 -0.89
CA VAL A 80 4.44 -3.73 -1.26
C VAL A 80 3.76 -2.48 -0.73
N GLY A 81 2.82 -2.61 0.20
CA GLY A 81 2.11 -1.48 0.79
C GLY A 81 0.98 -0.92 -0.09
N ARG A 82 0.61 -1.65 -1.14
CA ARG A 82 -0.53 -1.33 -2.01
C ARG A 82 -1.41 -2.55 -2.09
N SER A 83 -2.72 -2.38 -1.86
CA SER A 83 -3.65 -3.52 -1.90
C SER A 83 -3.58 -4.26 -3.25
N PHE A 84 -3.69 -5.57 -3.20
CA PHE A 84 -3.64 -6.49 -4.34
C PHE A 84 -2.30 -6.56 -5.06
N ALA A 85 -1.43 -5.54 -4.99
CA ALA A 85 -0.15 -5.50 -5.67
C ALA A 85 0.88 -6.41 -5.01
N THR A 86 1.82 -6.91 -5.82
CA THR A 86 2.95 -7.72 -5.34
C THR A 86 4.28 -7.16 -5.82
N ALA A 87 5.35 -7.55 -5.14
CA ALA A 87 6.71 -7.19 -5.51
C ALA A 87 7.07 -7.73 -6.91
N PRO A 88 8.05 -7.10 -7.59
CA PRO A 88 8.54 -7.61 -8.87
C PRO A 88 8.97 -9.07 -8.75
N GLY A 89 8.67 -9.87 -9.78
CA GLY A 89 9.03 -11.28 -9.81
C GLY A 89 8.06 -12.21 -9.09
N VAL A 90 7.09 -11.68 -8.37
CA VAL A 90 6.04 -12.47 -7.71
C VAL A 90 4.86 -12.61 -8.66
N LYS A 91 4.36 -13.84 -8.82
CA LYS A 91 3.17 -14.07 -9.65
C LYS A 91 1.95 -13.42 -9.03
N PRO A 92 1.01 -12.89 -9.84
CA PRO A 92 -0.24 -12.35 -9.30
C PRO A 92 -0.96 -13.38 -8.44
N PRO A 93 -1.32 -13.04 -7.19
CA PRO A 93 -2.12 -13.92 -6.37
C PRO A 93 -3.51 -14.13 -6.96
N ARG A 94 -4.23 -15.11 -6.42
CA ARG A 94 -5.52 -15.50 -6.97
C ARG A 94 -6.51 -14.35 -7.11
N SER A 95 -6.62 -13.50 -6.11
CA SER A 95 -7.55 -12.36 -6.16
C SER A 95 -7.18 -11.37 -7.26
N LEU A 96 -5.88 -11.05 -7.40
CA LEU A 96 -5.42 -10.17 -8.47
C LEU A 96 -5.58 -10.83 -9.84
N HIS A 97 -5.31 -12.12 -9.93
CA HIS A 97 -5.53 -12.87 -11.17
C HIS A 97 -6.99 -12.79 -11.62
N ASN A 98 -7.93 -12.90 -10.69
CA ASN A 98 -9.36 -12.77 -10.99
C ASN A 98 -9.70 -11.34 -11.46
N ILE A 99 -9.10 -10.32 -10.87
CA ILE A 99 -9.27 -8.92 -11.32
C ILE A 99 -8.75 -8.76 -12.75
N TYR A 100 -7.58 -9.30 -13.05
CA TYR A 100 -7.02 -9.24 -14.41
C TYR A 100 -7.91 -9.96 -15.42
N LYS A 101 -8.45 -11.12 -15.05
CA LYS A 101 -9.37 -11.87 -15.90
C LYS A 101 -10.59 -11.04 -16.26
N GLU A 102 -11.21 -10.39 -15.26
CA GLU A 102 -12.36 -9.52 -15.47
C GLU A 102 -12.01 -8.33 -16.37
N LEU A 103 -10.86 -7.71 -16.19
CA LEU A 103 -10.40 -6.62 -17.04
C LEU A 103 -10.24 -7.07 -18.49
N CYS A 104 -9.65 -8.25 -18.71
CA CYS A 104 -9.48 -8.78 -20.07
C CYS A 104 -10.81 -9.03 -20.74
N GLU A 105 -11.78 -9.59 -20.02
CA GLU A 105 -13.11 -9.90 -20.55
C GLU A 105 -13.96 -8.65 -20.77
N ASP A 106 -13.89 -7.68 -19.87
CA ASP A 106 -14.73 -6.49 -19.90
C ASP A 106 -14.22 -5.44 -20.89
N VAL A 107 -12.95 -5.11 -20.85
CA VAL A 107 -12.39 -3.99 -21.64
C VAL A 107 -11.38 -4.44 -22.69
N GLY A 108 -11.13 -5.73 -22.85
CA GLY A 108 -10.32 -6.26 -23.93
C GLY A 108 -8.82 -6.00 -23.83
N VAL A 109 -8.29 -5.70 -22.64
CA VAL A 109 -6.86 -5.53 -22.44
C VAL A 109 -6.14 -6.87 -22.37
N ASN A 110 -4.84 -6.88 -22.67
CA ASN A 110 -4.03 -8.09 -22.57
C ASN A 110 -3.81 -8.47 -21.09
N PRO A 111 -3.78 -9.78 -20.77
CA PRO A 111 -3.49 -10.23 -19.41
C PRO A 111 -2.08 -9.85 -19.00
N ARG A 112 -1.90 -9.53 -17.71
CA ARG A 112 -0.60 -9.21 -17.14
C ARG A 112 -0.05 -10.41 -16.38
N GLU A 113 1.27 -10.54 -16.40
CA GLU A 113 1.96 -11.65 -15.75
C GLU A 113 2.59 -11.27 -14.41
N ASP A 114 2.61 -9.97 -14.08
CA ASP A 114 3.17 -9.46 -12.83
C ASP A 114 2.09 -8.81 -11.96
N GLY A 115 2.44 -8.52 -10.71
CA GLY A 115 1.55 -7.88 -9.76
C GLY A 115 1.91 -6.42 -9.48
N ASP A 116 2.68 -5.77 -10.35
CA ASP A 116 3.04 -4.37 -10.21
C ASP A 116 1.88 -3.49 -10.70
N LEU A 117 1.20 -2.80 -9.77
CA LEU A 117 0.04 -1.97 -10.07
C LEU A 117 0.34 -0.47 -10.08
N ARG A 118 1.62 -0.07 -10.15
CA ARG A 118 1.99 1.35 -10.18
C ARG A 118 1.40 2.08 -11.38
N ALA A 119 1.18 1.38 -12.50
CA ALA A 119 0.53 1.98 -13.67
C ALA A 119 -0.92 2.38 -13.39
N TRP A 120 -1.63 1.63 -12.55
CA TRP A 120 -2.99 1.99 -12.13
C TRP A 120 -2.96 3.22 -11.21
N GLU A 121 -1.99 3.26 -10.30
CA GLU A 121 -1.78 4.39 -9.40
C GLU A 121 -1.52 5.67 -10.19
N SER A 122 -0.70 5.61 -11.25
CA SER A 122 -0.42 6.77 -12.10
C SER A 122 -1.66 7.29 -12.84
N GLN A 123 -2.70 6.48 -12.95
CA GLN A 123 -3.97 6.87 -13.57
C GLN A 123 -5.05 7.24 -12.55
N GLY A 124 -4.72 7.28 -11.28
CA GLY A 124 -5.61 7.77 -10.25
C GLY A 124 -6.20 6.71 -9.32
N ALA A 125 -5.77 5.45 -9.41
CA ALA A 125 -6.24 4.40 -8.53
C ALA A 125 -5.33 4.30 -7.28
N MET A 126 -5.88 4.64 -6.11
CA MET A 126 -5.20 4.45 -4.84
C MET A 126 -5.53 3.07 -4.28
N LEU A 127 -4.50 2.30 -3.97
CA LEU A 127 -4.63 0.91 -3.51
C LEU A 127 -4.20 0.85 -2.03
N LEU A 128 -5.17 0.68 -1.14
CA LEU A 128 -4.95 0.76 0.31
C LEU A 128 -5.55 -0.44 1.02
N ASN A 129 -4.80 -1.05 1.94
CA ASN A 129 -5.32 -2.09 2.82
C ASN A 129 -5.89 -1.49 4.11
N LEU A 130 -6.86 -2.18 4.70
CA LEU A 130 -7.44 -1.79 6.00
C LEU A 130 -6.48 -2.05 7.16
N SER A 131 -5.59 -3.01 7.04
CA SER A 131 -4.63 -3.32 8.11
C SER A 131 -3.22 -3.53 7.58
#